data_63c9ec077a764a257907efe264fca154
#
_entry.id   63c9ec077a764a257907efe264fca154
#
_cell.length_a   1.000
_cell.length_b   1.000
_cell.length_c   1.000
_cell.angle_alpha   90.00
_cell.angle_beta   90.00
_cell.angle_gamma   90.00
#
_symmetry.space_group_name_H-M   'P 1'
#
loop_
_entity.id
_entity.type
_entity.pdbx_description
1 polymer ?
#
loop_
_entity_poly.entity_id
_entity_poly.type
_entity_poly.pdbx_seq_one_letter_code
_entity_poly.pdbx_strand_id
1 'polypeptide(L)'
;MKNKISRILCTALCCAPLLATAQTSEKITSPQRLYQEGQSLFQQKAYAAAIPPLQAFVRQVDAEGKPLPAEGERMEAEYMLVCAAYELKDTKSIDKLRAYLDEYPDTPYANRIYALMASVYFFEGNYDAAMAMFNASRLDLLGNEERDDMTYRLATCYLKTGNVKEAAIWFETLRSTSKKYVADCTYYLSYIRYTQQRYDDALTGFLSLQDNEKYKALVPYYIAEIYLIKKNYDKAEIVAQNYLSAYPNNEYTAEMYRVLGDADYHFGKYHEAMGAFEKYLANNKEEAPRRDALYMLGLSYYHSGVYTKAANTLGEVATGNDALSQNAYLHMGLSYLQMGDKNKARMAFEQASASNANMQIKEQAAYNYALCIHETSYSAFGESVTVFEKFLNEFPNSQYVDKVSSYLVEVYMNTRSYEAALKSIERITHPGAAILEAKQKILFHLGTQSFANTQFQEAIGYFNQSIALGQYNLQTKADAIYWRGESYYRLNRMQEAARNFNEYLNLTPDRNTETYALAYYNLAYIAFHEKDYTLAQN
;
A
#
# COMPACT_ATOMS: atom_id res chain seq x y z
N MET A 1 31.81 -60.57 10.51
CA MET A 1 32.38 -61.93 10.23
C MET A 1 32.38 -62.14 8.73
N LYS A 2 33.61 -62.38 8.22
CA LYS A 2 34.05 -63.15 7.04
C LYS A 2 33.35 -62.88 5.69
N ASN A 3 34.02 -62.13 4.80
CA ASN A 3 34.88 -62.67 3.71
C ASN A 3 34.19 -63.62 2.75
N LYS A 4 34.05 -63.22 1.49
CA LYS A 4 34.60 -64.02 0.37
C LYS A 4 34.82 -63.11 -0.86
N ILE A 5 36.09 -62.95 -1.16
CA ILE A 5 36.71 -62.46 -2.38
C ILE A 5 36.50 -63.55 -3.45
N SER A 6 35.99 -63.17 -4.63
CA SER A 6 36.11 -64.02 -5.82
C SER A 6 36.91 -63.26 -6.88
N ARG A 7 38.12 -63.78 -7.11
CA ARG A 7 39.04 -63.42 -8.20
C ARG A 7 38.46 -63.90 -9.51
N ILE A 8 38.36 -63.01 -10.51
CA ILE A 8 38.27 -63.42 -11.92
C ILE A 8 39.53 -62.95 -12.63
N LEU A 9 40.18 -63.90 -13.24
CA LEU A 9 41.39 -63.83 -14.00
C LEU A 9 41.31 -62.77 -15.12
N CYS A 10 42.33 -61.88 -15.19
CA CYS A 10 42.73 -61.20 -16.43
C CYS A 10 43.47 -62.17 -17.32
N THR A 11 42.88 -62.56 -18.44
CA THR A 11 43.63 -63.08 -19.59
C THR A 11 44.10 -61.89 -20.43
N ALA A 12 45.39 -61.64 -20.37
CA ALA A 12 46.07 -60.70 -21.27
C ALA A 12 46.08 -61.34 -22.67
N LEU A 13 45.31 -60.79 -23.59
CA LEU A 13 45.48 -61.01 -25.02
C LEU A 13 46.41 -59.94 -25.55
N CYS A 14 47.62 -60.34 -25.92
CA CYS A 14 48.54 -59.54 -26.69
C CYS A 14 47.90 -59.23 -28.05
N CYS A 15 47.43 -58.02 -28.24
CA CYS A 15 47.19 -57.48 -29.57
C CYS A 15 48.49 -56.83 -30.08
N ALA A 16 49.13 -57.47 -31.03
CA ALA A 16 50.18 -56.90 -31.85
C ALA A 16 49.66 -55.62 -32.53
N PRO A 17 50.48 -54.57 -32.70
CA PRO A 17 50.09 -53.41 -33.49
C PRO A 17 49.98 -53.82 -34.96
N LEU A 18 48.77 -54.08 -35.44
CA LEU A 18 48.46 -53.98 -36.85
C LEU A 18 48.61 -52.50 -37.22
N LEU A 19 49.80 -52.18 -37.79
CA LEU A 19 49.94 -51.00 -38.61
C LEU A 19 48.97 -51.16 -39.79
N ALA A 20 47.73 -50.74 -39.58
CA ALA A 20 46.84 -50.40 -40.66
C ALA A 20 47.46 -49.13 -41.28
N THR A 21 48.21 -49.28 -42.31
CA THR A 21 48.47 -48.22 -43.29
C THR A 21 47.11 -47.79 -43.76
N ALA A 22 46.63 -46.65 -43.23
CA ALA A 22 45.50 -45.99 -43.77
C ALA A 22 45.79 -45.67 -45.22
N GLN A 23 45.31 -46.52 -46.12
CA GLN A 23 45.10 -46.13 -47.49
C GLN A 23 44.06 -45.04 -47.42
N THR A 24 44.50 -43.78 -47.46
CA THR A 24 43.71 -42.65 -47.78
C THR A 24 43.19 -42.84 -49.19
N SER A 25 42.06 -43.50 -49.28
CA SER A 25 41.39 -43.70 -50.55
C SER A 25 40.91 -42.31 -51.01
N GLU A 26 41.40 -41.89 -52.18
CA GLU A 26 40.92 -40.67 -52.88
C GLU A 26 39.39 -40.61 -53.01
N LYS A 27 38.68 -41.70 -52.75
CA LYS A 27 37.22 -41.78 -52.75
C LYS A 27 36.52 -41.07 -51.57
N ILE A 28 37.23 -40.69 -50.51
CA ILE A 28 36.62 -40.08 -49.30
C ILE A 28 36.48 -38.56 -49.44
N THR A 29 37.13 -37.92 -50.40
CA THR A 29 37.28 -36.47 -50.51
C THR A 29 36.55 -35.85 -51.67
N SER A 30 35.63 -36.57 -52.39
CA SER A 30 34.83 -35.90 -53.43
C SER A 30 33.90 -34.83 -52.84
N PRO A 31 33.85 -33.64 -53.40
CA PRO A 31 33.00 -32.54 -52.91
C PRO A 31 31.59 -32.99 -52.65
N GLN A 32 31.00 -33.70 -53.63
CA GLN A 32 29.62 -34.17 -53.58
C GLN A 32 29.35 -35.12 -52.39
N ARG A 33 30.30 -35.97 -52.03
CA ARG A 33 30.14 -36.90 -50.90
C ARG A 33 30.17 -36.16 -49.58
N LEU A 34 31.06 -35.21 -49.39
CA LEU A 34 31.15 -34.38 -48.18
C LEU A 34 29.87 -33.57 -47.99
N TYR A 35 29.34 -33.01 -49.08
CA TYR A 35 28.08 -32.26 -49.03
C TYR A 35 26.92 -33.16 -48.63
N GLN A 36 26.74 -34.32 -49.28
CA GLN A 36 25.64 -35.27 -48.97
C GLN A 36 25.74 -35.82 -47.54
N GLU A 37 26.96 -36.14 -47.07
CA GLU A 37 27.20 -36.58 -45.69
C GLU A 37 26.83 -35.49 -44.68
N GLY A 38 27.28 -34.25 -44.90
CA GLY A 38 26.98 -33.12 -44.05
C GLY A 38 25.49 -32.80 -44.03
N GLN A 39 24.83 -32.80 -45.21
CA GLN A 39 23.41 -32.59 -45.35
C GLN A 39 22.59 -33.68 -44.64
N SER A 40 22.96 -34.95 -44.79
CA SER A 40 22.28 -36.06 -44.12
C SER A 40 22.40 -35.97 -42.59
N LEU A 41 23.57 -35.65 -42.06
CA LEU A 41 23.79 -35.45 -40.62
C LEU A 41 23.02 -34.23 -40.07
N PHE A 42 22.98 -33.16 -40.84
CA PHE A 42 22.21 -31.98 -40.50
C PHE A 42 20.68 -32.29 -40.42
N GLN A 43 20.15 -33.01 -41.43
CA GLN A 43 18.73 -33.43 -41.44
C GLN A 43 18.39 -34.36 -40.26
N GLN A 44 19.37 -35.18 -39.83
CA GLN A 44 19.22 -36.03 -38.63
C GLN A 44 19.42 -35.26 -37.32
N LYS A 45 19.55 -33.92 -37.36
CA LYS A 45 19.86 -33.04 -36.22
C LYS A 45 21.18 -33.38 -35.50
N ALA A 46 22.08 -34.11 -36.16
CA ALA A 46 23.40 -34.43 -35.66
C ALA A 46 24.39 -33.28 -35.95
N TYR A 47 24.07 -32.06 -35.46
CA TYR A 47 24.70 -30.80 -35.84
C TYR A 47 26.22 -30.80 -35.62
N ALA A 48 26.68 -31.30 -34.49
CA ALA A 48 28.14 -31.37 -34.23
C ALA A 48 28.87 -32.26 -35.22
N ALA A 49 28.26 -33.34 -35.67
CA ALA A 49 28.86 -34.26 -36.67
C ALA A 49 28.72 -33.73 -38.09
N ALA A 50 27.74 -32.85 -38.36
CA ALA A 50 27.56 -32.24 -39.69
C ALA A 50 28.61 -31.17 -40.01
N ILE A 51 29.17 -30.50 -38.99
CA ILE A 51 30.13 -29.39 -39.19
C ILE A 51 31.39 -29.78 -39.94
N PRO A 52 32.16 -30.87 -39.58
CA PRO A 52 33.38 -31.20 -40.26
C PRO A 52 33.22 -31.47 -41.76
N PRO A 53 32.30 -32.32 -42.24
CA PRO A 53 32.15 -32.56 -43.67
C PRO A 53 31.65 -31.31 -44.43
N LEU A 54 30.75 -30.48 -43.85
CA LEU A 54 30.30 -29.23 -44.47
C LEU A 54 31.44 -28.20 -44.57
N GLN A 55 32.28 -28.06 -43.53
CA GLN A 55 33.42 -27.17 -43.58
C GLN A 55 34.46 -27.64 -44.59
N ALA A 56 34.73 -28.95 -44.69
CA ALA A 56 35.65 -29.51 -45.67
C ALA A 56 35.13 -29.29 -47.10
N PHE A 57 33.78 -29.35 -47.32
CA PHE A 57 33.17 -29.07 -48.60
C PHE A 57 33.37 -27.58 -49.01
N VAL A 58 33.02 -26.67 -48.13
CA VAL A 58 33.05 -25.20 -48.41
C VAL A 58 34.47 -24.72 -48.67
N ARG A 59 35.50 -25.30 -48.06
CA ARG A 59 36.93 -24.93 -48.17
C ARG A 59 37.61 -25.45 -49.44
N GLN A 60 36.94 -26.26 -50.25
CA GLN A 60 37.56 -26.79 -51.48
C GLN A 60 37.75 -25.72 -52.52
N VAL A 61 38.95 -25.64 -53.07
CA VAL A 61 39.33 -24.70 -54.13
C VAL A 61 40.07 -25.43 -55.21
N ASP A 62 40.04 -24.91 -56.43
CA ASP A 62 40.84 -25.38 -57.56
C ASP A 62 42.28 -24.92 -57.48
N ALA A 63 43.09 -25.25 -58.49
CA ALA A 63 44.52 -24.90 -58.58
C ALA A 63 44.77 -23.38 -58.61
N GLU A 64 43.78 -22.61 -59.05
CA GLU A 64 43.79 -21.15 -59.13
C GLU A 64 43.21 -20.48 -57.89
N GLY A 65 42.80 -21.27 -56.85
CA GLY A 65 42.21 -20.76 -55.60
C GLY A 65 40.73 -20.38 -55.71
N LYS A 66 40.03 -20.75 -56.78
CA LYS A 66 38.61 -20.52 -56.98
C LYS A 66 37.81 -21.64 -56.28
N PRO A 67 36.69 -21.34 -55.64
CA PRO A 67 35.84 -22.34 -55.00
C PRO A 67 35.39 -23.42 -56.00
N LEU A 68 35.66 -24.71 -55.65
CA LEU A 68 35.22 -25.85 -56.42
C LEU A 68 33.70 -26.11 -56.34
N PRO A 69 33.03 -25.94 -55.18
CA PRO A 69 31.58 -26.11 -55.07
C PRO A 69 30.81 -25.07 -55.91
N ALA A 70 29.73 -25.46 -56.54
CA ALA A 70 28.79 -24.53 -57.16
C ALA A 70 28.27 -23.53 -56.12
N GLU A 71 28.08 -22.29 -56.51
CA GLU A 71 27.67 -21.19 -55.62
C GLU A 71 26.42 -21.53 -54.80
N GLY A 72 25.42 -22.15 -55.41
CA GLY A 72 24.17 -22.56 -54.73
C GLY A 72 24.39 -23.64 -53.65
N GLU A 73 25.24 -24.66 -53.96
CA GLU A 73 25.54 -25.72 -53.00
C GLU A 73 26.43 -25.19 -51.86
N ARG A 74 27.35 -24.27 -52.17
CA ARG A 74 28.18 -23.59 -51.15
C ARG A 74 27.32 -22.75 -50.22
N MET A 75 26.41 -21.91 -50.76
CA MET A 75 25.46 -21.11 -50.01
C MET A 75 24.60 -21.99 -49.05
N GLU A 76 24.09 -23.13 -49.56
CA GLU A 76 23.32 -24.06 -48.74
C GLU A 76 24.15 -24.74 -47.64
N ALA A 77 25.38 -25.13 -47.93
CA ALA A 77 26.30 -25.70 -46.96
C ALA A 77 26.67 -24.69 -45.86
N GLU A 78 26.95 -23.44 -46.23
CA GLU A 78 27.23 -22.38 -45.25
C GLU A 78 25.99 -22.02 -44.41
N TYR A 79 24.78 -22.02 -45.02
CA TYR A 79 23.51 -21.94 -44.27
C TYR A 79 23.39 -23.04 -43.22
N MET A 80 23.66 -24.31 -43.60
CA MET A 80 23.61 -25.41 -42.63
C MET A 80 24.64 -25.24 -41.50
N LEU A 81 25.83 -24.71 -41.79
CA LEU A 81 26.89 -24.42 -40.80
C LEU A 81 26.44 -23.35 -39.79
N VAL A 82 25.83 -22.24 -40.24
CA VAL A 82 25.40 -21.19 -39.31
C VAL A 82 24.18 -21.63 -38.49
N CYS A 83 23.27 -22.44 -39.07
CA CYS A 83 22.20 -23.08 -38.35
C CYS A 83 22.71 -24.08 -37.28
N ALA A 84 23.70 -24.89 -37.63
CA ALA A 84 24.33 -25.81 -36.69
C ALA A 84 25.01 -25.08 -35.53
N ALA A 85 25.70 -23.95 -35.81
CA ALA A 85 26.27 -23.10 -34.78
C ALA A 85 25.22 -22.56 -33.79
N TYR A 86 24.04 -22.13 -34.31
CA TYR A 86 22.91 -21.71 -33.49
C TYR A 86 22.40 -22.85 -32.61
N GLU A 87 22.14 -24.00 -33.20
CA GLU A 87 21.57 -25.16 -32.47
C GLU A 87 22.55 -25.68 -31.36
N LEU A 88 23.85 -25.57 -31.60
CA LEU A 88 24.88 -25.91 -30.61
C LEU A 88 25.15 -24.79 -29.59
N LYS A 89 24.38 -23.71 -29.63
CA LYS A 89 24.53 -22.54 -28.75
C LYS A 89 25.94 -21.93 -28.77
N ASP A 90 26.54 -21.86 -29.97
CA ASP A 90 27.83 -21.19 -30.14
C ASP A 90 27.71 -19.71 -29.79
N THR A 91 28.58 -19.21 -28.93
CA THR A 91 28.60 -17.81 -28.48
C THR A 91 28.78 -16.79 -29.61
N LYS A 92 29.34 -17.24 -30.77
CA LYS A 92 29.51 -16.43 -31.99
C LYS A 92 28.42 -16.68 -33.02
N SER A 93 27.31 -17.33 -32.67
CA SER A 93 26.26 -17.66 -33.64
C SER A 93 25.66 -16.41 -34.28
N ILE A 94 25.48 -15.31 -33.53
CA ILE A 94 24.93 -14.04 -34.06
C ILE A 94 25.86 -13.44 -35.14
N ASP A 95 27.16 -13.43 -34.90
CA ASP A 95 28.13 -12.89 -35.87
C ASP A 95 28.19 -13.75 -37.14
N LYS A 96 28.08 -15.07 -36.99
CA LYS A 96 28.06 -16.01 -38.12
C LYS A 96 26.79 -15.87 -38.96
N LEU A 97 25.62 -15.71 -38.29
CA LEU A 97 24.35 -15.49 -38.97
C LEU A 97 24.34 -14.16 -39.75
N ARG A 98 24.94 -13.11 -39.17
CA ARG A 98 25.06 -11.81 -39.82
C ARG A 98 26.01 -11.90 -41.01
N ALA A 99 27.22 -12.46 -40.84
CA ALA A 99 28.18 -12.63 -41.91
C ALA A 99 27.61 -13.43 -43.09
N TYR A 100 26.76 -14.43 -42.81
CA TYR A 100 26.07 -15.16 -43.86
C TYR A 100 25.13 -14.27 -44.72
N LEU A 101 24.33 -13.39 -44.05
CA LEU A 101 23.47 -12.46 -44.80
C LEU A 101 24.26 -11.40 -45.57
N ASP A 102 25.41 -10.98 -45.06
CA ASP A 102 26.30 -10.03 -45.75
C ASP A 102 26.92 -10.66 -46.99
N GLU A 103 27.31 -11.98 -46.92
CA GLU A 103 27.83 -12.73 -48.06
C GLU A 103 26.78 -13.08 -49.10
N TYR A 104 25.55 -13.42 -48.65
CA TYR A 104 24.43 -13.88 -49.49
C TYR A 104 23.17 -13.02 -49.27
N PRO A 105 23.14 -11.75 -49.72
CA PRO A 105 22.01 -10.85 -49.46
C PRO A 105 20.69 -11.30 -50.06
N ASP A 106 20.75 -12.03 -51.20
CA ASP A 106 19.55 -12.54 -51.91
C ASP A 106 19.25 -14.02 -51.60
N THR A 107 19.74 -14.53 -50.49
CA THR A 107 19.58 -15.94 -50.10
C THR A 107 18.09 -16.29 -49.84
N PRO A 108 17.59 -17.45 -50.32
CA PRO A 108 16.26 -17.92 -49.99
C PRO A 108 16.09 -18.26 -48.49
N TYR A 109 17.18 -18.35 -47.73
CA TYR A 109 17.19 -18.68 -46.32
C TYR A 109 17.13 -17.45 -45.41
N ALA A 110 17.13 -16.20 -45.96
CA ALA A 110 17.17 -14.96 -45.17
C ALA A 110 16.08 -14.90 -44.11
N ASN A 111 14.86 -15.32 -44.48
CA ASN A 111 13.71 -15.33 -43.55
C ASN A 111 13.98 -16.12 -42.28
N ARG A 112 14.52 -17.33 -42.41
CA ARG A 112 14.84 -18.18 -41.26
C ARG A 112 16.05 -17.66 -40.50
N ILE A 113 17.06 -17.12 -41.20
CA ILE A 113 18.24 -16.51 -40.53
C ILE A 113 17.80 -15.34 -39.64
N TYR A 114 16.92 -14.44 -40.08
CA TYR A 114 16.35 -13.38 -39.24
C TYR A 114 15.64 -13.94 -38.01
N ALA A 115 14.84 -15.00 -38.14
CA ALA A 115 14.18 -15.64 -37.02
C ALA A 115 15.17 -16.25 -36.01
N LEU A 116 16.27 -16.87 -36.49
CA LEU A 116 17.33 -17.38 -35.62
C LEU A 116 18.09 -16.24 -34.92
N MET A 117 18.42 -15.15 -35.61
CA MET A 117 19.04 -13.96 -35.02
C MET A 117 18.12 -13.36 -33.91
N ALA A 118 16.82 -13.23 -34.20
CA ALA A 118 15.84 -12.80 -33.22
C ALA A 118 15.87 -13.68 -31.95
N SER A 119 16.00 -14.98 -32.14
CA SER A 119 16.06 -15.93 -31.02
C SER A 119 17.35 -15.78 -30.21
N VAL A 120 18.50 -15.52 -30.83
CA VAL A 120 19.74 -15.25 -30.11
C VAL A 120 19.57 -14.00 -29.24
N TYR A 121 19.11 -12.89 -29.81
CA TYR A 121 18.84 -11.66 -29.05
C TYR A 121 17.82 -11.85 -27.93
N PHE A 122 16.81 -12.67 -28.16
CA PHE A 122 15.83 -13.03 -27.12
C PHE A 122 16.50 -13.70 -25.91
N PHE A 123 17.38 -14.69 -26.16
CA PHE A 123 18.08 -15.39 -25.07
C PHE A 123 19.13 -14.52 -24.36
N GLU A 124 19.66 -13.51 -25.06
CA GLU A 124 20.56 -12.50 -24.49
C GLU A 124 19.79 -11.42 -23.68
N GLY A 125 18.45 -11.45 -23.71
CA GLY A 125 17.60 -10.43 -23.06
C GLY A 125 17.52 -9.11 -23.82
N ASN A 126 18.06 -9.02 -25.05
CA ASN A 126 17.97 -7.86 -25.91
C ASN A 126 16.66 -7.90 -26.72
N TYR A 127 15.57 -7.60 -26.03
CA TYR A 127 14.21 -7.76 -26.59
C TYR A 127 13.94 -6.78 -27.75
N ASP A 128 14.51 -5.59 -27.75
CA ASP A 128 14.33 -4.62 -28.84
C ASP A 128 15.00 -5.10 -30.13
N ALA A 129 16.24 -5.59 -30.05
CA ALA A 129 16.92 -6.19 -31.19
C ALA A 129 16.21 -7.46 -31.67
N ALA A 130 15.70 -8.29 -30.75
CA ALA A 130 14.92 -9.47 -31.10
C ALA A 130 13.66 -9.10 -31.89
N MET A 131 12.90 -8.10 -31.44
CA MET A 131 11.70 -7.62 -32.17
C MET A 131 12.02 -7.07 -33.55
N ALA A 132 13.13 -6.32 -33.70
CA ALA A 132 13.57 -5.84 -35.01
C ALA A 132 13.82 -7.00 -36.00
N MET A 133 14.45 -8.07 -35.53
CA MET A 133 14.72 -9.26 -36.36
C MET A 133 13.43 -10.07 -36.61
N PHE A 134 12.54 -10.21 -35.62
CA PHE A 134 11.24 -10.84 -35.86
C PHE A 134 10.40 -10.09 -36.88
N ASN A 135 10.44 -8.75 -36.88
CA ASN A 135 9.74 -7.92 -37.87
C ASN A 135 10.35 -8.05 -39.27
N ALA A 136 11.67 -8.30 -39.37
CA ALA A 136 12.34 -8.59 -40.64
C ALA A 136 12.02 -10.02 -41.17
N SER A 137 11.62 -10.92 -40.27
CA SER A 137 11.23 -12.29 -40.57
C SER A 137 9.72 -12.39 -40.86
N ARG A 138 9.36 -13.21 -41.81
CA ARG A 138 7.98 -13.62 -42.07
C ARG A 138 7.70 -14.94 -41.39
N LEU A 139 7.18 -14.86 -40.15
CA LEU A 139 6.91 -16.03 -39.32
C LEU A 139 5.92 -17.01 -39.94
N ASP A 140 5.00 -16.51 -40.79
CA ASP A 140 4.04 -17.31 -41.55
C ASP A 140 4.67 -18.27 -42.58
N LEU A 141 5.91 -18.00 -42.99
CA LEU A 141 6.67 -18.83 -43.92
C LEU A 141 7.53 -19.91 -43.20
N LEU A 142 7.60 -19.89 -41.89
CA LEU A 142 8.30 -20.91 -41.12
C LEU A 142 7.45 -22.18 -40.96
N GLY A 143 8.11 -23.33 -40.69
CA GLY A 143 7.41 -24.57 -40.35
C GLY A 143 6.57 -24.39 -39.08
N ASN A 144 5.49 -25.13 -38.94
CA ASN A 144 4.51 -24.93 -37.86
C ASN A 144 5.12 -24.89 -36.47
N GLU A 145 5.99 -25.84 -36.14
CA GLU A 145 6.63 -25.91 -34.81
C GLU A 145 7.57 -24.72 -34.57
N GLU A 146 8.42 -24.40 -35.56
CA GLU A 146 9.35 -23.30 -35.48
C GLU A 146 8.61 -21.95 -35.42
N ARG A 147 7.55 -21.79 -36.21
CA ARG A 147 6.68 -20.61 -36.16
C ARG A 147 6.07 -20.41 -34.77
N ASP A 148 5.55 -21.47 -34.17
CA ASP A 148 4.94 -21.39 -32.83
C ASP A 148 5.98 -20.98 -31.78
N ASP A 149 7.19 -21.54 -31.82
CA ASP A 149 8.30 -21.17 -30.94
C ASP A 149 8.71 -19.71 -31.10
N MET A 150 8.83 -19.22 -32.34
CA MET A 150 9.17 -17.85 -32.65
C MET A 150 8.05 -16.87 -32.25
N THR A 151 6.81 -17.24 -32.49
CA THR A 151 5.64 -16.45 -32.07
C THR A 151 5.58 -16.30 -30.56
N TYR A 152 5.87 -17.36 -29.81
CA TYR A 152 5.94 -17.32 -28.35
C TYR A 152 7.03 -16.34 -27.86
N ARG A 153 8.23 -16.39 -28.49
CA ARG A 153 9.33 -15.48 -28.16
C ARG A 153 8.99 -14.03 -28.50
N LEU A 154 8.39 -13.77 -29.66
CA LEU A 154 7.94 -12.43 -30.06
C LEU A 154 6.90 -11.87 -29.09
N ALA A 155 5.88 -12.66 -28.72
CA ALA A 155 4.89 -12.26 -27.73
C ALA A 155 5.52 -11.92 -26.37
N THR A 156 6.53 -12.72 -25.99
CA THR A 156 7.29 -12.49 -24.75
C THR A 156 8.14 -11.20 -24.83
N CYS A 157 8.76 -10.91 -25.98
CA CYS A 157 9.46 -9.64 -26.22
C CYS A 157 8.54 -8.44 -26.01
N TYR A 158 7.37 -8.45 -26.63
CA TYR A 158 6.38 -7.38 -26.45
C TYR A 158 5.97 -7.20 -24.98
N LEU A 159 5.79 -8.30 -24.25
CA LEU A 159 5.46 -8.22 -22.83
C LEU A 159 6.62 -7.62 -22.00
N LYS A 160 7.86 -8.04 -22.28
CA LYS A 160 9.05 -7.56 -21.56
C LYS A 160 9.40 -6.10 -21.85
N THR A 161 9.04 -5.60 -23.02
CA THR A 161 9.21 -4.18 -23.41
C THR A 161 8.01 -3.30 -23.03
N GLY A 162 7.01 -3.85 -22.33
CA GLY A 162 5.83 -3.10 -21.88
C GLY A 162 4.73 -2.94 -22.94
N ASN A 163 4.89 -3.49 -24.15
CA ASN A 163 3.88 -3.50 -25.20
C ASN A 163 2.79 -4.55 -24.94
N VAL A 164 2.08 -4.37 -23.82
CA VAL A 164 1.12 -5.36 -23.28
C VAL A 164 -0.01 -5.69 -24.27
N LYS A 165 -0.47 -4.71 -25.07
CA LYS A 165 -1.54 -4.92 -26.05
C LYS A 165 -1.11 -5.88 -27.16
N GLU A 166 0.06 -5.63 -27.74
CA GLU A 166 0.61 -6.49 -28.80
C GLU A 166 0.94 -7.88 -28.24
N ALA A 167 1.52 -7.95 -27.05
CA ALA A 167 1.77 -9.22 -26.37
C ALA A 167 0.48 -10.06 -26.24
N ALA A 168 -0.61 -9.43 -25.83
CA ALA A 168 -1.89 -10.12 -25.68
C ALA A 168 -2.45 -10.66 -27.00
N ILE A 169 -2.33 -9.89 -28.09
CA ILE A 169 -2.76 -10.32 -29.45
C ILE A 169 -1.97 -11.56 -29.88
N TRP A 170 -0.64 -11.52 -29.74
CA TRP A 170 0.21 -12.63 -30.15
C TRP A 170 0.02 -13.88 -29.26
N PHE A 171 -0.14 -13.73 -27.95
CA PHE A 171 -0.47 -14.87 -27.09
C PHE A 171 -1.86 -15.45 -27.37
N GLU A 172 -2.87 -14.62 -27.67
CA GLU A 172 -4.21 -15.11 -28.02
C GLU A 172 -4.20 -15.88 -29.35
N THR A 173 -3.49 -15.37 -30.35
CA THR A 173 -3.30 -16.03 -31.64
C THR A 173 -2.61 -17.40 -31.44
N LEU A 174 -1.50 -17.40 -30.71
CA LEU A 174 -0.75 -18.63 -30.45
C LEU A 174 -1.55 -19.65 -29.64
N ARG A 175 -2.33 -19.20 -28.65
CA ARG A 175 -3.21 -20.08 -27.87
C ARG A 175 -4.23 -20.81 -28.72
N SER A 176 -4.73 -20.16 -29.76
CA SER A 176 -5.73 -20.72 -30.68
C SER A 176 -5.14 -21.67 -31.72
N THR A 177 -3.86 -21.52 -32.05
CA THR A 177 -3.19 -22.25 -33.14
C THR A 177 -2.27 -23.36 -32.69
N SER A 178 -1.68 -23.25 -31.51
CA SER A 178 -0.66 -24.16 -31.00
C SER A 178 -1.12 -24.94 -29.78
N LYS A 179 -1.13 -26.24 -29.86
CA LYS A 179 -1.39 -27.12 -28.69
C LYS A 179 -0.26 -27.10 -27.67
N LYS A 180 0.98 -26.86 -28.11
CA LYS A 180 2.19 -26.83 -27.27
C LYS A 180 2.15 -25.69 -26.26
N TYR A 181 1.67 -24.52 -26.67
CA TYR A 181 1.75 -23.29 -25.90
C TYR A 181 0.43 -22.85 -25.22
N VAL A 182 -0.61 -23.69 -25.25
CA VAL A 182 -1.91 -23.35 -24.62
C VAL A 182 -1.77 -22.92 -23.16
N ALA A 183 -1.03 -23.70 -22.35
CA ALA A 183 -0.85 -23.41 -20.94
C ALA A 183 -0.02 -22.12 -20.72
N ASP A 184 1.07 -21.96 -21.46
CA ASP A 184 1.92 -20.77 -21.37
C ASP A 184 1.16 -19.50 -21.77
N CYS A 185 0.44 -19.53 -22.88
CA CYS A 185 -0.37 -18.42 -23.35
C CYS A 185 -1.50 -18.11 -22.35
N THR A 186 -2.16 -19.11 -21.78
CA THR A 186 -3.19 -18.92 -20.75
C THR A 186 -2.60 -18.23 -19.52
N TYR A 187 -1.40 -18.64 -19.07
CA TYR A 187 -0.73 -18.00 -17.95
C TYR A 187 -0.43 -16.51 -18.23
N TYR A 188 0.25 -16.22 -19.37
CA TYR A 188 0.61 -14.83 -19.67
C TYR A 188 -0.59 -13.94 -19.94
N LEU A 189 -1.64 -14.43 -20.59
CA LEU A 189 -2.90 -13.70 -20.78
C LEU A 189 -3.57 -13.42 -19.43
N SER A 190 -3.57 -14.38 -18.51
CA SER A 190 -4.12 -14.20 -17.16
C SER A 190 -3.28 -13.20 -16.36
N TYR A 191 -1.97 -13.25 -16.47
CA TYR A 191 -1.06 -12.26 -15.86
C TYR A 191 -1.30 -10.85 -16.41
N ILE A 192 -1.44 -10.69 -17.73
CA ILE A 192 -1.78 -9.42 -18.37
C ILE A 192 -3.12 -8.89 -17.82
N ARG A 193 -4.14 -9.75 -17.75
CA ARG A 193 -5.45 -9.36 -17.19
C ARG A 193 -5.36 -8.96 -15.72
N TYR A 194 -4.55 -9.66 -14.93
CA TYR A 194 -4.27 -9.33 -13.54
C TYR A 194 -3.64 -7.93 -13.40
N THR A 195 -2.62 -7.61 -14.19
CA THR A 195 -1.97 -6.30 -14.19
C THR A 195 -2.89 -5.18 -14.67
N GLN A 196 -3.89 -5.50 -15.51
CA GLN A 196 -4.95 -4.60 -15.95
C GLN A 196 -6.12 -4.50 -14.97
N GLN A 197 -6.02 -5.12 -13.78
CA GLN A 197 -7.07 -5.19 -12.75
C GLN A 197 -8.37 -5.91 -13.21
N ARG A 198 -8.28 -6.69 -14.29
CA ARG A 198 -9.38 -7.54 -14.78
C ARG A 198 -9.37 -8.87 -14.02
N TYR A 199 -9.65 -8.79 -12.74
CA TYR A 199 -9.42 -9.91 -11.80
C TYR A 199 -10.26 -11.15 -12.07
N ASP A 200 -11.51 -11.01 -12.53
CA ASP A 200 -12.38 -12.16 -12.84
C ASP A 200 -11.86 -12.96 -14.05
N ASP A 201 -11.44 -12.25 -15.10
CA ASP A 201 -10.87 -12.88 -16.29
C ASP A 201 -9.53 -13.54 -15.98
N ALA A 202 -8.70 -12.88 -15.16
CA ALA A 202 -7.41 -13.42 -14.70
C ALA A 202 -7.62 -14.68 -13.85
N LEU A 203 -8.55 -14.64 -12.89
CA LEU A 203 -8.87 -15.76 -12.02
C LEU A 203 -9.32 -16.98 -12.80
N THR A 204 -10.20 -16.80 -13.79
CA THR A 204 -10.68 -17.88 -14.65
C THR A 204 -9.52 -18.60 -15.34
N GLY A 205 -8.57 -17.84 -15.88
CA GLY A 205 -7.41 -18.42 -16.54
C GLY A 205 -6.45 -19.10 -15.57
N PHE A 206 -6.16 -18.48 -14.41
CA PHE A 206 -5.29 -19.12 -13.41
C PHE A 206 -5.90 -20.39 -12.81
N LEU A 207 -7.21 -20.42 -12.54
CA LEU A 207 -7.90 -21.62 -12.07
C LEU A 207 -7.80 -22.78 -13.05
N SER A 208 -7.83 -22.49 -14.37
CA SER A 208 -7.66 -23.54 -15.40
C SER A 208 -6.25 -24.15 -15.43
N LEU A 209 -5.28 -23.51 -14.77
CA LEU A 209 -3.88 -23.95 -14.70
C LEU A 209 -3.47 -24.54 -13.35
N GLN A 210 -4.37 -24.59 -12.37
CA GLN A 210 -3.98 -24.98 -11.01
C GLN A 210 -3.47 -26.44 -10.92
N ASP A 211 -3.90 -27.31 -11.83
CA ASP A 211 -3.46 -28.71 -11.92
C ASP A 211 -2.37 -28.93 -12.99
N ASN A 212 -1.92 -27.87 -13.64
CA ASN A 212 -0.89 -27.96 -14.67
C ASN A 212 0.50 -28.11 -14.04
N GLU A 213 1.25 -29.15 -14.41
CA GLU A 213 2.56 -29.49 -13.83
C GLU A 213 3.56 -28.32 -13.79
N LYS A 214 3.54 -27.45 -14.81
CA LYS A 214 4.44 -26.29 -14.91
C LYS A 214 4.00 -25.14 -14.00
N TYR A 215 2.70 -24.97 -13.77
CA TYR A 215 2.12 -23.78 -13.14
C TYR A 215 1.51 -24.03 -11.76
N LYS A 216 1.33 -25.29 -11.34
CA LYS A 216 0.68 -25.65 -10.07
C LYS A 216 1.34 -25.08 -8.81
N ALA A 217 2.62 -24.74 -8.88
CA ALA A 217 3.33 -24.09 -7.78
C ALA A 217 3.40 -22.55 -7.91
N LEU A 218 2.93 -21.98 -9.02
CA LEU A 218 2.97 -20.54 -9.28
C LEU A 218 1.58 -19.90 -9.21
N VAL A 219 0.61 -20.47 -9.91
CA VAL A 219 -0.71 -19.84 -10.05
C VAL A 219 -1.50 -19.69 -8.75
N PRO A 220 -1.36 -20.57 -7.72
CA PRO A 220 -2.07 -20.36 -6.46
C PRO A 220 -1.75 -19.03 -5.78
N TYR A 221 -0.54 -18.50 -5.99
CA TYR A 221 -0.19 -17.16 -5.51
C TYR A 221 -1.12 -16.09 -6.10
N TYR A 222 -1.26 -16.04 -7.42
CA TYR A 222 -2.15 -15.08 -8.08
C TYR A 222 -3.62 -15.30 -7.73
N ILE A 223 -4.06 -16.55 -7.59
CA ILE A 223 -5.41 -16.91 -7.18
C ILE A 223 -5.72 -16.35 -5.78
N ALA A 224 -4.80 -16.57 -4.83
CA ALA A 224 -4.94 -16.11 -3.47
C ALA A 224 -4.94 -14.56 -3.39
N GLU A 225 -4.03 -13.90 -4.10
CA GLU A 225 -3.99 -12.43 -4.22
C GLU A 225 -5.30 -11.86 -4.78
N ILE A 226 -5.84 -12.46 -5.84
CA ILE A 226 -7.11 -12.03 -6.42
C ILE A 226 -8.25 -12.19 -5.41
N TYR A 227 -8.29 -13.29 -4.66
CA TYR A 227 -9.30 -13.48 -3.63
C TYR A 227 -9.19 -12.43 -2.50
N LEU A 228 -7.98 -12.06 -2.07
CA LEU A 228 -7.78 -10.97 -1.12
C LEU A 228 -8.29 -9.63 -1.68
N ILE A 229 -7.91 -9.27 -2.91
CA ILE A 229 -8.34 -8.03 -3.57
C ILE A 229 -9.88 -7.98 -3.67
N LYS A 230 -10.51 -9.11 -3.94
CA LYS A 230 -11.98 -9.26 -3.99
C LYS A 230 -12.61 -9.41 -2.61
N LYS A 231 -11.85 -9.32 -1.53
CA LYS A 231 -12.28 -9.51 -0.14
C LYS A 231 -12.96 -10.86 0.11
N ASN A 232 -12.61 -11.87 -0.67
CA ASN A 232 -13.07 -13.25 -0.49
C ASN A 232 -12.07 -14.01 0.38
N TYR A 233 -12.06 -13.64 1.66
CA TYR A 233 -11.05 -14.11 2.62
C TYR A 233 -11.12 -15.62 2.86
N ASP A 234 -12.33 -16.22 2.85
CA ASP A 234 -12.49 -17.68 2.97
C ASP A 234 -11.70 -18.46 1.91
N LYS A 235 -11.83 -18.04 0.65
CA LYS A 235 -11.12 -18.69 -0.45
C LYS A 235 -9.63 -18.40 -0.43
N ALA A 236 -9.24 -17.18 -0.04
CA ALA A 236 -7.83 -16.82 0.11
C ALA A 236 -7.15 -17.68 1.18
N GLU A 237 -7.80 -17.84 2.36
CA GLU A 237 -7.33 -18.70 3.45
C GLU A 237 -7.14 -20.15 2.99
N ILE A 238 -8.16 -20.75 2.34
CA ILE A 238 -8.11 -22.13 1.84
C ILE A 238 -6.95 -22.32 0.84
N VAL A 239 -6.80 -21.41 -0.13
CA VAL A 239 -5.73 -21.51 -1.14
C VAL A 239 -4.37 -21.41 -0.48
N ALA A 240 -4.19 -20.46 0.45
CA ALA A 240 -2.93 -20.27 1.16
C ALA A 240 -2.57 -21.49 2.03
N GLN A 241 -3.52 -22.05 2.80
CA GLN A 241 -3.30 -23.22 3.63
C GLN A 241 -2.93 -24.46 2.80
N ASN A 242 -3.65 -24.70 1.70
CA ASN A 242 -3.37 -25.81 0.79
C ASN A 242 -1.97 -25.67 0.16
N TYR A 243 -1.63 -24.46 -0.27
CA TYR A 243 -0.31 -24.19 -0.82
C TYR A 243 0.82 -24.41 0.19
N LEU A 244 0.70 -23.86 1.39
CA LEU A 244 1.69 -24.00 2.45
C LEU A 244 1.91 -25.47 2.87
N SER A 245 0.85 -26.27 2.79
CA SER A 245 0.93 -27.70 3.05
C SER A 245 1.67 -28.46 1.95
N ALA A 246 1.43 -28.08 0.68
CA ALA A 246 2.02 -28.74 -0.48
C ALA A 246 3.45 -28.25 -0.80
N TYR A 247 3.76 -26.99 -0.54
CA TYR A 247 5.00 -26.31 -0.93
C TYR A 247 5.63 -25.50 0.22
N PRO A 248 6.05 -26.14 1.34
CA PRO A 248 6.50 -25.44 2.56
C PRO A 248 7.79 -24.61 2.39
N ASN A 249 8.57 -24.84 1.34
CA ASN A 249 9.87 -24.18 1.08
C ASN A 249 9.97 -23.66 -0.36
N ASN A 250 8.90 -23.16 -0.94
CA ASN A 250 8.86 -22.59 -2.28
C ASN A 250 9.13 -21.07 -2.24
N GLU A 251 9.41 -20.46 -3.39
CA GLU A 251 9.64 -19.01 -3.50
C GLU A 251 8.44 -18.17 -3.07
N TYR A 252 7.21 -18.67 -3.21
CA TYR A 252 5.96 -17.99 -2.81
C TYR A 252 5.51 -18.31 -1.38
N THR A 253 6.26 -19.10 -0.63
CA THR A 253 5.88 -19.49 0.75
C THR A 253 5.71 -18.28 1.66
N ALA A 254 6.60 -17.30 1.57
CA ALA A 254 6.49 -16.07 2.34
C ALA A 254 5.18 -15.33 2.01
N GLU A 255 4.91 -15.08 0.73
CA GLU A 255 3.70 -14.38 0.31
C GLU A 255 2.42 -15.13 0.69
N MET A 256 2.44 -16.46 0.68
CA MET A 256 1.28 -17.24 1.14
C MET A 256 1.04 -17.12 2.64
N TYR A 257 2.09 -16.98 3.45
CA TYR A 257 1.93 -16.63 4.86
C TYR A 257 1.37 -15.21 5.04
N ARG A 258 1.74 -14.26 4.19
CA ARG A 258 1.15 -12.93 4.19
C ARG A 258 -0.34 -12.97 3.86
N VAL A 259 -0.71 -13.69 2.78
CA VAL A 259 -2.13 -13.90 2.40
C VAL A 259 -2.93 -14.53 3.54
N LEU A 260 -2.37 -15.55 4.19
CA LEU A 260 -3.01 -16.20 5.34
C LEU A 260 -3.19 -15.22 6.50
N GLY A 261 -2.17 -14.42 6.80
CA GLY A 261 -2.24 -13.39 7.84
C GLY A 261 -3.30 -12.32 7.56
N ASP A 262 -3.40 -11.85 6.32
CA ASP A 262 -4.44 -10.91 5.89
C ASP A 262 -5.84 -11.50 6.06
N ALA A 263 -6.06 -12.75 5.63
CA ALA A 263 -7.33 -13.42 5.76
C ALA A 263 -7.72 -13.62 7.24
N ASP A 264 -6.82 -14.15 8.05
CA ASP A 264 -7.04 -14.37 9.49
C ASP A 264 -7.33 -13.06 10.23
N TYR A 265 -6.62 -11.96 9.89
CA TYR A 265 -6.91 -10.65 10.46
C TYR A 265 -8.35 -10.20 10.18
N HIS A 266 -8.81 -10.35 8.93
CA HIS A 266 -10.16 -9.95 8.55
C HIS A 266 -11.26 -10.82 9.19
N PHE A 267 -10.93 -12.05 9.60
CA PHE A 267 -11.83 -12.89 10.42
C PHE A 267 -11.75 -12.57 11.92
N GLY A 268 -10.93 -11.61 12.34
CA GLY A 268 -10.70 -11.29 13.75
C GLY A 268 -9.85 -12.33 14.49
N LYS A 269 -9.22 -13.25 13.77
CA LYS A 269 -8.27 -14.25 14.29
C LYS A 269 -6.89 -13.61 14.47
N TYR A 270 -6.80 -12.58 15.33
CA TYR A 270 -5.60 -11.73 15.42
C TYR A 270 -4.34 -12.47 15.87
N HIS A 271 -4.50 -13.51 16.71
CA HIS A 271 -3.36 -14.30 17.19
C HIS A 271 -2.79 -15.19 16.07
N GLU A 272 -3.65 -15.79 15.27
CA GLU A 272 -3.30 -16.59 14.08
C GLU A 272 -2.66 -15.69 13.02
N ALA A 273 -3.26 -14.52 12.75
CA ALA A 273 -2.72 -13.52 11.83
C ALA A 273 -1.31 -13.08 12.23
N MET A 274 -1.09 -12.78 13.51
CA MET A 274 0.23 -12.47 14.08
C MET A 274 1.24 -13.58 13.74
N GLY A 275 0.90 -14.84 14.02
CA GLY A 275 1.77 -15.99 13.74
C GLY A 275 2.05 -16.19 12.26
N ALA A 276 1.08 -15.91 11.39
CA ALA A 276 1.26 -15.98 9.94
C ALA A 276 2.18 -14.87 9.43
N PHE A 277 2.01 -13.63 9.87
CA PHE A 277 2.89 -12.52 9.50
C PHE A 277 4.32 -12.68 10.05
N GLU A 278 4.51 -13.22 11.26
CA GLU A 278 5.85 -13.55 11.77
C GLU A 278 6.54 -14.61 10.88
N LYS A 279 5.80 -15.60 10.36
CA LYS A 279 6.31 -16.58 9.39
C LYS A 279 6.58 -15.94 8.02
N TYR A 280 5.78 -14.98 7.58
CA TYR A 280 6.08 -14.18 6.39
C TYR A 280 7.45 -13.53 6.52
N LEU A 281 7.71 -12.81 7.61
CA LEU A 281 9.00 -12.15 7.85
C LEU A 281 10.17 -13.15 7.91
N ALA A 282 9.97 -14.30 8.56
CA ALA A 282 11.01 -15.33 8.67
C ALA A 282 11.37 -16.00 7.32
N ASN A 283 10.44 -16.03 6.38
CA ASN A 283 10.63 -16.63 5.05
C ASN A 283 10.88 -15.60 3.95
N ASN A 284 10.72 -14.30 4.23
CA ASN A 284 10.95 -13.24 3.26
C ASN A 284 12.45 -13.15 2.94
N LYS A 285 12.77 -13.22 1.64
CA LYS A 285 14.16 -13.14 1.13
C LYS A 285 14.47 -11.77 0.52
N GLU A 286 13.50 -10.87 0.48
CA GLU A 286 13.71 -9.50 0.03
C GLU A 286 14.46 -8.70 1.10
N GLU A 287 15.19 -7.65 0.70
CA GLU A 287 15.94 -6.80 1.62
C GLU A 287 15.03 -6.08 2.62
N ALA A 288 13.82 -5.71 2.20
CA ALA A 288 12.85 -5.07 3.07
C ALA A 288 11.46 -5.73 2.93
N PRO A 289 10.79 -6.03 4.05
CA PRO A 289 9.42 -6.53 4.01
C PRO A 289 8.45 -5.44 3.53
N ARG A 290 7.32 -5.84 2.98
CA ARG A 290 6.27 -4.93 2.51
C ARG A 290 5.71 -4.12 3.67
N ARG A 291 5.59 -2.80 3.50
CA ARG A 291 5.05 -1.90 4.53
C ARG A 291 3.60 -2.22 4.92
N ASP A 292 2.79 -2.65 3.97
CA ASP A 292 1.41 -3.07 4.24
C ASP A 292 1.35 -4.33 5.12
N ALA A 293 2.22 -5.31 4.88
CA ALA A 293 2.32 -6.51 5.72
C ALA A 293 2.82 -6.19 7.14
N LEU A 294 3.81 -5.30 7.28
CA LEU A 294 4.26 -4.82 8.59
C LEU A 294 3.15 -4.08 9.33
N TYR A 295 2.35 -3.28 8.61
CA TYR A 295 1.21 -2.58 9.19
C TYR A 295 0.18 -3.58 9.73
N MET A 296 -0.19 -4.58 8.94
CA MET A 296 -1.13 -5.63 9.37
C MET A 296 -0.60 -6.45 10.54
N LEU A 297 0.70 -6.74 10.57
CA LEU A 297 1.36 -7.37 11.73
C LEU A 297 1.27 -6.48 12.97
N GLY A 298 1.55 -5.19 12.83
CA GLY A 298 1.45 -4.23 13.91
C GLY A 298 0.04 -4.15 14.50
N LEU A 299 -0.98 -4.14 13.63
CA LEU A 299 -2.39 -4.21 14.06
C LEU A 299 -2.73 -5.55 14.72
N SER A 300 -2.20 -6.66 14.19
CA SER A 300 -2.41 -7.99 14.78
C SER A 300 -1.81 -8.07 16.20
N TYR A 301 -0.62 -7.50 16.41
CA TYR A 301 -0.04 -7.34 17.75
C TYR A 301 -0.91 -6.47 18.66
N TYR A 302 -1.42 -5.35 18.15
CA TYR A 302 -2.27 -4.44 18.92
C TYR A 302 -3.54 -5.15 19.41
N HIS A 303 -4.27 -5.80 18.51
CA HIS A 303 -5.50 -6.51 18.85
C HIS A 303 -5.26 -7.77 19.70
N SER A 304 -4.06 -8.35 19.64
CA SER A 304 -3.64 -9.46 20.52
C SER A 304 -3.09 -8.99 21.86
N GLY A 305 -3.08 -7.69 22.16
CA GLY A 305 -2.59 -7.13 23.41
C GLY A 305 -1.05 -7.07 23.55
N VAL A 306 -0.30 -7.30 22.47
CA VAL A 306 1.17 -7.28 22.46
C VAL A 306 1.68 -5.88 22.11
N TYR A 307 1.30 -4.89 22.92
CA TYR A 307 1.41 -3.47 22.59
C TYR A 307 2.85 -2.98 22.33
N THR A 308 3.85 -3.54 23.01
CA THR A 308 5.26 -3.17 22.77
C THR A 308 5.71 -3.55 21.37
N LYS A 309 5.40 -4.78 20.92
CA LYS A 309 5.70 -5.19 19.54
C LYS A 309 4.88 -4.38 18.55
N ALA A 310 3.60 -4.12 18.85
CA ALA A 310 2.73 -3.30 18.01
C ALA A 310 3.35 -1.92 17.77
N ALA A 311 3.73 -1.20 18.81
CA ALA A 311 4.33 0.13 18.70
C ALA A 311 5.65 0.14 17.92
N ASN A 312 6.51 -0.85 18.13
CA ASN A 312 7.78 -0.97 17.42
C ASN A 312 7.56 -1.24 15.93
N THR A 313 6.75 -2.25 15.60
CA THR A 313 6.47 -2.63 14.20
C THR A 313 5.75 -1.50 13.44
N LEU A 314 4.78 -0.83 14.07
CA LEU A 314 4.10 0.33 13.48
C LEU A 314 5.06 1.52 13.29
N GLY A 315 6.07 1.67 14.17
CA GLY A 315 7.14 2.66 14.01
C GLY A 315 7.97 2.44 12.75
N GLU A 316 8.21 1.20 12.35
CA GLU A 316 8.90 0.86 11.09
C GLU A 316 8.05 1.21 9.86
N VAL A 317 6.73 1.17 9.98
CA VAL A 317 5.78 1.55 8.92
C VAL A 317 5.69 3.07 8.77
N ALA A 318 5.81 3.81 9.86
CA ALA A 318 5.58 5.25 9.94
C ALA A 318 6.74 6.09 9.36
N THR A 319 7.18 5.81 8.15
CA THR A 319 8.37 6.41 7.52
C THR A 319 8.06 7.44 6.44
N GLY A 320 6.78 7.63 6.07
CA GLY A 320 6.35 8.52 4.99
C GLY A 320 5.29 9.52 5.44
N ASN A 321 4.85 10.36 4.51
CA ASN A 321 3.73 11.29 4.72
C ASN A 321 2.51 10.83 3.91
N ASP A 322 2.07 9.60 4.15
CA ASP A 322 0.96 8.94 3.47
C ASP A 322 -0.09 8.44 4.47
N ALA A 323 -1.23 7.95 3.95
CA ALA A 323 -2.30 7.44 4.78
C ALA A 323 -1.89 6.22 5.64
N LEU A 324 -0.95 5.40 5.16
CA LEU A 324 -0.45 4.25 5.88
C LEU A 324 0.37 4.67 7.10
N SER A 325 1.30 5.63 6.92
CA SER A 325 2.07 6.22 8.03
C SER A 325 1.17 6.90 9.04
N GLN A 326 0.16 7.64 8.59
CA GLN A 326 -0.80 8.31 9.48
C GLN A 326 -1.56 7.30 10.34
N ASN A 327 -2.05 6.20 9.74
CA ASN A 327 -2.69 5.11 10.46
C ASN A 327 -1.74 4.41 11.43
N ALA A 328 -0.49 4.18 11.01
CA ALA A 328 0.52 3.57 11.86
C ALA A 328 0.80 4.43 13.11
N TYR A 329 0.95 5.74 12.96
CA TYR A 329 1.10 6.66 14.09
C TYR A 329 -0.12 6.65 15.03
N LEU A 330 -1.35 6.60 14.48
CA LEU A 330 -2.56 6.50 15.31
C LEU A 330 -2.52 5.25 16.19
N HIS A 331 -2.30 4.05 15.61
CA HIS A 331 -2.30 2.80 16.35
C HIS A 331 -1.06 2.64 17.25
N MET A 332 0.06 3.25 16.87
CA MET A 332 1.22 3.38 17.75
C MET A 332 0.88 4.18 19.03
N GLY A 333 0.18 5.31 18.85
CA GLY A 333 -0.33 6.11 19.97
C GLY A 333 -1.29 5.34 20.86
N LEU A 334 -2.24 4.61 20.26
CA LEU A 334 -3.17 3.75 20.98
C LEU A 334 -2.44 2.63 21.74
N SER A 335 -1.38 2.05 21.15
CA SER A 335 -0.54 1.04 21.81
C SER A 335 0.17 1.61 23.05
N TYR A 336 0.73 2.83 22.94
CA TYR A 336 1.35 3.51 24.08
C TYR A 336 0.35 3.86 25.18
N LEU A 337 -0.89 4.22 24.84
CA LEU A 337 -1.95 4.43 25.84
C LEU A 337 -2.25 3.15 26.61
N GLN A 338 -2.35 2.00 25.93
CA GLN A 338 -2.56 0.71 26.60
C GLN A 338 -1.39 0.32 27.53
N MET A 339 -0.19 0.80 27.23
CA MET A 339 0.99 0.62 28.10
C MET A 339 1.08 1.69 29.22
N GLY A 340 0.17 2.67 29.26
CA GLY A 340 0.19 3.77 30.22
C GLY A 340 1.21 4.87 29.91
N ASP A 341 1.91 4.82 28.77
CA ASP A 341 2.91 5.81 28.36
C ASP A 341 2.26 6.96 27.57
N LYS A 342 1.58 7.85 28.32
CA LYS A 342 0.88 9.00 27.76
C LYS A 342 1.79 9.98 27.00
N ASN A 343 3.07 10.07 27.38
CA ASN A 343 4.01 10.97 26.71
C ASN A 343 4.35 10.46 25.29
N LYS A 344 4.65 9.18 25.13
CA LYS A 344 4.88 8.60 23.81
C LYS A 344 3.60 8.56 22.99
N ALA A 345 2.45 8.29 23.60
CA ALA A 345 1.15 8.35 22.95
C ALA A 345 0.90 9.75 22.35
N ARG A 346 1.14 10.81 23.14
CA ARG A 346 1.04 12.20 22.70
C ARG A 346 1.89 12.46 21.45
N MET A 347 3.16 12.05 21.44
CA MET A 347 4.05 12.24 20.30
C MET A 347 3.54 11.54 19.04
N ALA A 348 3.04 10.31 19.18
CA ALA A 348 2.50 9.56 18.06
C ALA A 348 1.20 10.19 17.51
N PHE A 349 0.28 10.60 18.39
CA PHE A 349 -0.97 11.29 17.97
C PHE A 349 -0.70 12.65 17.35
N GLU A 350 0.33 13.37 17.81
CA GLU A 350 0.76 14.63 17.19
C GLU A 350 1.13 14.42 15.72
N GLN A 351 1.95 13.41 15.42
CA GLN A 351 2.32 13.07 14.04
C GLN A 351 1.10 12.65 13.21
N ALA A 352 0.21 11.81 13.75
CA ALA A 352 -1.00 11.39 13.06
C ALA A 352 -1.94 12.56 12.77
N SER A 353 -2.08 13.52 13.70
CA SER A 353 -2.94 14.71 13.58
C SER A 353 -2.36 15.79 12.67
N ALA A 354 -1.04 15.80 12.45
CA ALA A 354 -0.38 16.72 11.54
C ALA A 354 -0.61 16.37 10.05
N SER A 355 -0.88 15.11 9.74
CA SER A 355 -1.12 14.65 8.37
C SER A 355 -2.59 14.87 7.93
N ASN A 356 -2.76 15.27 6.66
CA ASN A 356 -4.08 15.42 6.01
C ASN A 356 -4.42 14.27 5.06
N ALA A 357 -3.66 13.17 5.09
CA ALA A 357 -3.87 12.05 4.17
C ALA A 357 -5.22 11.36 4.36
N ASN A 358 -5.71 11.29 5.61
CA ASN A 358 -7.05 10.82 5.96
C ASN A 358 -7.62 11.69 7.08
N MET A 359 -8.69 12.41 6.78
CA MET A 359 -9.31 13.36 7.72
C MET A 359 -9.96 12.67 8.92
N GLN A 360 -10.51 11.47 8.76
CA GLN A 360 -11.11 10.72 9.87
C GLN A 360 -10.04 10.27 10.88
N ILE A 361 -8.90 9.82 10.38
CA ILE A 361 -7.74 9.47 11.23
C ILE A 361 -7.18 10.71 11.91
N LYS A 362 -7.09 11.83 11.18
CA LYS A 362 -6.66 13.13 11.72
C LYS A 362 -7.55 13.57 12.89
N GLU A 363 -8.86 13.49 12.72
CA GLU A 363 -9.85 13.84 13.75
C GLU A 363 -9.63 12.98 15.00
N GLN A 364 -9.55 11.66 14.85
CA GLN A 364 -9.35 10.73 15.96
C GLN A 364 -7.99 10.96 16.67
N ALA A 365 -6.94 11.21 15.89
CA ALA A 365 -5.61 11.50 16.43
C ALA A 365 -5.59 12.84 17.18
N ALA A 366 -6.20 13.89 16.62
CA ALA A 366 -6.29 15.21 17.26
C ALA A 366 -7.05 15.15 18.59
N TYR A 367 -8.14 14.39 18.64
CA TYR A 367 -8.88 14.16 19.88
C TYR A 367 -8.01 13.47 20.95
N ASN A 368 -7.36 12.37 20.60
CA ASN A 368 -6.50 11.63 21.54
C ASN A 368 -5.26 12.46 21.94
N TYR A 369 -4.69 13.25 21.00
CA TYR A 369 -3.62 14.19 21.29
C TYR A 369 -4.03 15.20 22.37
N ALA A 370 -5.21 15.81 22.18
CA ALA A 370 -5.74 16.79 23.14
C ALA A 370 -6.01 16.17 24.52
N LEU A 371 -6.51 14.92 24.57
CA LEU A 371 -6.69 14.20 25.83
C LEU A 371 -5.34 13.93 26.52
N CYS A 372 -4.34 13.46 25.78
CA CYS A 372 -3.01 13.21 26.35
C CYS A 372 -2.42 14.48 26.97
N ILE A 373 -2.56 15.63 26.28
CA ILE A 373 -2.12 16.92 26.82
C ILE A 373 -2.90 17.28 28.09
N HIS A 374 -4.22 17.16 28.06
CA HIS A 374 -5.06 17.47 29.20
C HIS A 374 -4.72 16.64 30.43
N GLU A 375 -4.44 15.35 30.25
CA GLU A 375 -4.11 14.42 31.35
C GLU A 375 -2.66 14.49 31.83
N THR A 376 -1.75 15.08 31.05
CA THR A 376 -0.32 15.21 31.38
C THR A 376 0.11 16.62 31.73
N SER A 377 -0.73 17.61 31.46
CA SER A 377 -0.42 19.03 31.71
C SER A 377 -0.52 19.37 33.19
N TYR A 378 0.51 20.02 33.73
CA TYR A 378 0.51 20.55 35.09
C TYR A 378 -0.33 21.83 35.25
N SER A 379 -0.68 22.49 34.16
CA SER A 379 -1.49 23.71 34.12
C SER A 379 -2.82 23.43 33.42
N ALA A 380 -3.89 23.42 34.18
CA ALA A 380 -5.23 23.20 33.64
C ALA A 380 -5.63 24.22 32.55
N PHE A 381 -5.10 25.46 32.60
CA PHE A 381 -5.44 26.58 31.71
C PHE A 381 -4.29 26.93 30.72
N GLY A 382 -3.55 26.03 30.25
CA GLY A 382 -2.45 26.32 29.33
C GLY A 382 -2.66 25.64 27.98
N GLU A 383 -1.82 24.66 27.77
CA GLU A 383 -1.75 23.90 26.52
C GLU A 383 -3.06 23.15 26.24
N SER A 384 -3.73 22.60 27.29
CA SER A 384 -4.99 21.85 27.14
C SER A 384 -6.11 22.68 26.49
N VAL A 385 -6.28 23.91 26.93
CA VAL A 385 -7.31 24.82 26.38
C VAL A 385 -7.05 25.07 24.90
N THR A 386 -5.80 25.38 24.56
CA THR A 386 -5.41 25.68 23.17
C THR A 386 -5.67 24.50 22.24
N VAL A 387 -5.35 23.27 22.65
CA VAL A 387 -5.56 22.10 21.78
C VAL A 387 -7.06 21.72 21.66
N PHE A 388 -7.84 21.91 22.72
CA PHE A 388 -9.28 21.71 22.65
C PHE A 388 -9.99 22.76 21.79
N GLU A 389 -9.63 24.04 21.90
CA GLU A 389 -10.12 25.10 21.01
C GLU A 389 -9.80 24.80 19.55
N LYS A 390 -8.55 24.41 19.27
CA LYS A 390 -8.13 24.01 17.93
C LYS A 390 -8.97 22.86 17.40
N PHE A 391 -9.21 21.84 18.24
CA PHE A 391 -10.05 20.70 17.88
C PHE A 391 -11.47 21.13 17.50
N LEU A 392 -12.15 21.94 18.33
CA LEU A 392 -13.51 22.41 18.08
C LEU A 392 -13.61 23.26 16.81
N ASN A 393 -12.59 24.05 16.52
CA ASN A 393 -12.54 24.88 15.31
C ASN A 393 -12.28 24.06 14.03
N GLU A 394 -11.44 23.05 14.12
CA GLU A 394 -11.09 22.21 12.98
C GLU A 394 -12.14 21.13 12.69
N PHE A 395 -12.81 20.62 13.73
CA PHE A 395 -13.79 19.53 13.64
C PHE A 395 -15.14 19.87 14.30
N PRO A 396 -15.84 20.93 13.85
CA PRO A 396 -17.05 21.42 14.51
C PRO A 396 -18.23 20.44 14.51
N ASN A 397 -18.20 19.43 13.62
CA ASN A 397 -19.23 18.40 13.49
C ASN A 397 -18.75 17.02 13.99
N SER A 398 -17.65 16.96 14.73
CA SER A 398 -17.09 15.72 15.26
C SER A 398 -18.03 15.10 16.32
N GLN A 399 -18.04 13.77 16.37
CA GLN A 399 -18.71 13.03 17.46
C GLN A 399 -18.08 13.32 18.84
N TYR A 400 -16.90 13.89 18.90
CA TYR A 400 -16.19 14.22 20.14
C TYR A 400 -16.48 15.64 20.65
N VAL A 401 -17.22 16.47 19.91
CA VAL A 401 -17.48 17.88 20.26
C VAL A 401 -18.05 18.04 21.66
N ASP A 402 -19.08 17.27 22.01
CA ASP A 402 -19.72 17.36 23.33
C ASP A 402 -18.75 17.01 24.46
N LYS A 403 -17.91 16.01 24.25
CA LYS A 403 -16.93 15.56 25.24
C LYS A 403 -15.80 16.57 25.42
N VAL A 404 -15.27 17.10 24.31
CA VAL A 404 -14.26 18.16 24.33
C VAL A 404 -14.83 19.43 24.98
N SER A 405 -16.05 19.79 24.66
CA SER A 405 -16.74 20.93 25.27
C SER A 405 -16.90 20.76 26.78
N SER A 406 -17.22 19.55 27.25
CA SER A 406 -17.31 19.26 28.69
C SER A 406 -15.99 19.44 29.41
N TYR A 407 -14.86 18.99 28.83
CA TYR A 407 -13.52 19.22 29.41
C TYR A 407 -13.16 20.71 29.43
N LEU A 408 -13.46 21.46 28.37
CA LEU A 408 -13.23 22.90 28.35
C LEU A 408 -14.07 23.62 29.41
N VAL A 409 -15.36 23.28 29.54
CA VAL A 409 -16.23 23.85 30.57
C VAL A 409 -15.65 23.60 31.96
N GLU A 410 -15.20 22.38 32.24
CA GLU A 410 -14.56 22.06 33.52
C GLU A 410 -13.33 22.94 33.78
N VAL A 411 -12.45 23.07 32.78
CA VAL A 411 -11.25 23.92 32.89
C VAL A 411 -11.63 25.39 33.09
N TYR A 412 -12.62 25.90 32.36
CA TYR A 412 -13.07 27.29 32.46
C TYR A 412 -13.69 27.60 33.84
N MET A 413 -14.49 26.70 34.36
CA MET A 413 -15.15 26.90 35.65
C MET A 413 -14.20 26.74 36.84
N ASN A 414 -13.12 25.97 36.68
CA ASN A 414 -12.10 25.75 37.72
C ASN A 414 -10.94 26.79 37.64
N THR A 415 -10.93 27.65 36.63
CA THR A 415 -9.89 28.69 36.52
C THR A 415 -10.10 29.81 37.52
N ARG A 416 -9.02 30.46 37.93
CA ARG A 416 -9.04 31.71 38.71
C ARG A 416 -9.06 32.96 37.81
N SER A 417 -8.90 32.82 36.51
CA SER A 417 -8.88 33.91 35.54
C SER A 417 -10.05 33.79 34.56
N TYR A 418 -11.18 34.40 34.94
CA TYR A 418 -12.37 34.42 34.11
C TYR A 418 -12.19 35.26 32.82
N GLU A 419 -11.32 36.28 32.84
CA GLU A 419 -10.97 37.07 31.65
C GLU A 419 -10.25 36.18 30.60
N ALA A 420 -9.30 35.35 31.05
CA ALA A 420 -8.62 34.43 30.18
C ALA A 420 -9.59 33.38 29.58
N ALA A 421 -10.51 32.86 30.41
CA ALA A 421 -11.55 31.93 29.96
C ALA A 421 -12.48 32.58 28.92
N LEU A 422 -12.90 33.84 29.13
CA LEU A 422 -13.73 34.56 28.18
C LEU A 422 -13.04 34.74 26.83
N LYS A 423 -11.76 35.22 26.85
CA LYS A 423 -10.93 35.35 25.64
C LYS A 423 -10.75 34.02 24.89
N SER A 424 -10.64 32.93 25.62
CA SER A 424 -10.52 31.58 25.08
C SER A 424 -11.81 31.17 24.33
N ILE A 425 -12.98 31.34 24.97
CA ILE A 425 -14.27 31.06 24.36
C ILE A 425 -14.51 31.87 23.08
N GLU A 426 -14.05 33.12 23.03
CA GLU A 426 -14.16 33.99 21.86
C GLU A 426 -13.37 33.53 20.64
N ARG A 427 -12.38 32.64 20.82
CA ARG A 427 -11.65 31.99 19.73
C ARG A 427 -12.36 30.80 19.12
N ILE A 428 -13.41 30.30 19.76
CA ILE A 428 -14.20 29.17 19.26
C ILE A 428 -15.21 29.70 18.25
N THR A 429 -15.09 29.28 16.99
CA THR A 429 -15.93 29.78 15.89
C THR A 429 -17.38 29.33 15.98
N HIS A 430 -17.64 28.13 16.48
CA HIS A 430 -18.96 27.54 16.60
C HIS A 430 -19.15 26.95 18.02
N PRO A 431 -19.30 27.78 19.05
CA PRO A 431 -19.43 27.31 20.42
C PRO A 431 -20.80 26.60 20.61
N GLY A 432 -20.76 25.36 21.10
CA GLY A 432 -21.97 24.62 21.48
C GLY A 432 -22.69 25.18 22.72
N ALA A 433 -23.87 24.66 23.01
CA ALA A 433 -24.71 25.15 24.11
C ALA A 433 -24.00 25.10 25.48
N ALA A 434 -23.25 24.06 25.77
CA ALA A 434 -22.50 23.92 27.03
C ALA A 434 -21.40 25.01 27.19
N ILE A 435 -20.72 25.36 26.12
CA ILE A 435 -19.71 26.42 26.10
C ILE A 435 -20.38 27.78 26.27
N LEU A 436 -21.56 28.02 25.65
CA LEU A 436 -22.31 29.26 25.78
C LEU A 436 -22.92 29.42 27.17
N GLU A 437 -23.35 28.33 27.83
CA GLU A 437 -23.75 28.34 29.22
C GLU A 437 -22.57 28.70 30.14
N ALA A 438 -21.39 28.11 29.89
CA ALA A 438 -20.19 28.48 30.63
C ALA A 438 -19.80 29.95 30.41
N LYS A 439 -19.92 30.46 29.17
CA LYS A 439 -19.73 31.89 28.87
C LYS A 439 -20.65 32.77 29.67
N GLN A 440 -21.92 32.42 29.75
CA GLN A 440 -22.91 33.13 30.56
C GLN A 440 -22.52 33.23 32.03
N LYS A 441 -22.10 32.11 32.64
CA LYS A 441 -21.65 32.06 34.03
C LYS A 441 -20.35 32.85 34.26
N ILE A 442 -19.39 32.76 33.34
CA ILE A 442 -18.14 33.53 33.39
C ILE A 442 -18.43 35.03 33.36
N LEU A 443 -19.28 35.48 32.44
CA LEU A 443 -19.68 36.88 32.34
C LEU A 443 -20.40 37.37 33.62
N PHE A 444 -21.21 36.53 34.24
CA PHE A 444 -21.82 36.79 35.52
C PHE A 444 -20.76 36.96 36.63
N HIS A 445 -19.80 36.08 36.71
CA HIS A 445 -18.70 36.15 37.69
C HIS A 445 -17.81 37.41 37.48
N LEU A 446 -17.50 37.75 36.23
CA LEU A 446 -16.79 39.00 35.93
C LEU A 446 -17.59 40.23 36.35
N GLY A 447 -18.90 40.22 36.12
CA GLY A 447 -19.80 41.28 36.59
C GLY A 447 -19.80 41.42 38.12
N THR A 448 -19.91 40.31 38.86
CA THR A 448 -19.86 40.33 40.33
C THR A 448 -18.48 40.74 40.85
N GLN A 449 -17.42 40.36 40.18
CA GLN A 449 -16.05 40.81 40.52
C GLN A 449 -15.88 42.33 40.30
N SER A 450 -16.33 42.87 39.15
CA SER A 450 -16.32 44.32 38.90
C SER A 450 -17.19 45.08 39.87
N PHE A 451 -18.38 44.51 40.26
CA PHE A 451 -19.24 45.07 41.29
C PHE A 451 -18.51 45.16 42.64
N ALA A 452 -17.86 44.04 43.08
CA ALA A 452 -17.09 44.02 44.32
C ALA A 452 -15.95 45.04 44.33
N ASN A 453 -15.36 45.34 43.19
CA ASN A 453 -14.33 46.33 42.98
C ASN A 453 -14.90 47.77 42.82
N THR A 454 -16.20 47.97 43.04
CA THR A 454 -16.92 49.25 42.87
C THR A 454 -16.93 49.82 41.46
N GLN A 455 -16.59 48.97 40.46
CA GLN A 455 -16.61 49.32 39.02
C GLN A 455 -18.04 49.09 38.44
N PHE A 456 -19.02 49.76 38.97
CA PHE A 456 -20.43 49.48 38.69
C PHE A 456 -20.84 49.60 37.24
N GLN A 457 -20.25 50.52 36.49
CA GLN A 457 -20.54 50.69 35.06
C GLN A 457 -20.00 49.52 34.23
N GLU A 458 -18.83 49.01 34.59
CA GLU A 458 -18.25 47.81 33.98
C GLU A 458 -19.04 46.56 34.34
N ALA A 459 -19.41 46.42 35.60
CA ALA A 459 -20.27 45.33 36.05
C ALA A 459 -21.60 45.25 35.22
N ILE A 460 -22.24 46.39 34.97
CA ILE A 460 -23.44 46.48 34.10
C ILE A 460 -23.13 45.92 32.71
N GLY A 461 -21.97 46.22 32.15
CA GLY A 461 -21.53 45.72 30.86
C GLY A 461 -21.48 44.18 30.80
N TYR A 462 -20.85 43.56 31.80
CA TYR A 462 -20.80 42.11 31.91
C TYR A 462 -22.15 41.46 32.18
N PHE A 463 -22.97 42.02 33.07
CA PHE A 463 -24.32 41.54 33.33
C PHE A 463 -25.19 41.62 32.08
N ASN A 464 -25.11 42.68 31.29
CA ASN A 464 -25.83 42.75 30.04
C ASN A 464 -25.49 41.65 29.08
N GLN A 465 -24.20 41.33 28.94
CA GLN A 465 -23.76 40.22 28.09
C GLN A 465 -24.22 38.85 28.64
N SER A 466 -24.18 38.64 29.96
CA SER A 466 -24.68 37.42 30.60
C SER A 466 -26.19 37.25 30.37
N ILE A 467 -26.97 38.33 30.54
CA ILE A 467 -28.43 38.34 30.32
C ILE A 467 -28.78 38.01 28.88
N ALA A 468 -27.99 38.51 27.90
CA ALA A 468 -28.20 38.22 26.49
C ALA A 468 -28.08 36.73 26.17
N LEU A 469 -27.28 35.98 26.94
CA LEU A 469 -27.14 34.52 26.86
C LEU A 469 -28.16 33.75 27.75
N GLY A 470 -29.17 34.44 28.30
CA GLY A 470 -30.06 33.92 29.32
C GLY A 470 -30.91 32.70 28.93
N GLN A 471 -30.93 32.31 27.68
CA GLN A 471 -31.58 31.08 27.19
C GLN A 471 -30.86 29.79 27.63
N TYR A 472 -29.56 29.89 27.97
CA TYR A 472 -28.72 28.71 28.34
C TYR A 472 -28.85 28.39 29.84
N ASN A 473 -28.95 29.41 30.70
CA ASN A 473 -29.17 29.21 32.14
C ASN A 473 -30.07 30.31 32.72
N LEU A 474 -31.28 29.96 33.08
CA LEU A 474 -32.28 30.90 33.54
C LEU A 474 -31.95 31.48 34.92
N GLN A 475 -31.37 30.67 35.83
CA GLN A 475 -30.98 31.13 37.16
C GLN A 475 -29.87 32.18 37.04
N THR A 476 -28.82 31.91 36.27
CA THR A 476 -27.74 32.87 36.03
C THR A 476 -28.25 34.17 35.38
N LYS A 477 -29.26 34.06 34.50
CA LYS A 477 -29.95 35.26 33.94
C LYS A 477 -30.64 36.08 35.02
N ALA A 478 -31.40 35.43 35.88
CA ALA A 478 -32.10 36.09 36.96
C ALA A 478 -31.11 36.79 37.93
N ASP A 479 -30.08 36.08 38.33
CA ASP A 479 -29.03 36.62 39.21
C ASP A 479 -28.29 37.81 38.57
N ALA A 480 -27.98 37.74 37.27
CA ALA A 480 -27.36 38.85 36.54
C ALA A 480 -28.27 40.06 36.46
N ILE A 481 -29.59 39.88 36.33
CA ILE A 481 -30.57 41.00 36.37
C ILE A 481 -30.61 41.64 37.76
N TYR A 482 -30.61 40.84 38.84
CA TYR A 482 -30.54 41.32 40.20
C TYR A 482 -29.28 42.19 40.42
N TRP A 483 -28.10 41.67 40.14
CA TRP A 483 -26.85 42.38 40.36
C TRP A 483 -26.67 43.58 39.43
N ARG A 484 -27.28 43.56 38.23
CA ARG A 484 -27.37 44.77 37.37
C ARG A 484 -28.22 45.81 38.02
N GLY A 485 -29.35 45.43 38.66
CA GLY A 485 -30.20 46.30 39.47
C GLY A 485 -29.42 46.93 40.62
N GLU A 486 -28.66 46.16 41.40
CA GLU A 486 -27.77 46.64 42.45
C GLU A 486 -26.74 47.61 41.91
N SER A 487 -26.14 47.36 40.72
CA SER A 487 -25.18 48.23 40.09
C SER A 487 -25.78 49.58 39.71
N TYR A 488 -27.03 49.60 39.18
CA TYR A 488 -27.75 50.82 38.91
C TYR A 488 -28.10 51.59 40.19
N TYR A 489 -28.49 50.86 41.24
CA TYR A 489 -28.79 51.45 42.54
C TYR A 489 -27.53 52.17 43.11
N ARG A 490 -26.34 51.56 43.06
CA ARG A 490 -25.08 52.16 43.49
C ARG A 490 -24.69 53.40 42.68
N LEU A 491 -25.10 53.45 41.42
CA LEU A 491 -24.91 54.62 40.55
C LEU A 491 -26.00 55.69 40.70
N ASN A 492 -26.90 55.56 41.69
CA ASN A 492 -28.04 56.44 41.93
C ASN A 492 -29.05 56.52 40.75
N ARG A 493 -29.09 55.45 39.93
CA ARG A 493 -30.01 55.31 38.80
C ARG A 493 -31.25 54.52 39.23
N MET A 494 -32.10 55.15 40.07
CA MET A 494 -33.17 54.47 40.82
C MET A 494 -34.21 53.83 39.93
N GLN A 495 -34.60 54.45 38.82
CA GLN A 495 -35.63 53.91 37.93
C GLN A 495 -35.16 52.66 37.18
N GLU A 496 -33.91 52.63 36.76
CA GLU A 496 -33.32 51.46 36.14
C GLU A 496 -33.15 50.32 37.17
N ALA A 497 -32.73 50.66 38.37
CA ALA A 497 -32.63 49.69 39.48
C ALA A 497 -34.00 49.05 39.75
N ALA A 498 -35.08 49.85 39.91
CA ALA A 498 -36.42 49.35 40.15
C ALA A 498 -36.93 48.42 39.04
N ARG A 499 -36.70 48.80 37.76
CA ARG A 499 -37.04 47.92 36.62
C ARG A 499 -36.36 46.55 36.70
N ASN A 500 -35.06 46.53 37.04
CA ASN A 500 -34.28 45.30 37.15
C ASN A 500 -34.75 44.43 38.32
N PHE A 501 -35.01 44.99 39.49
CA PHE A 501 -35.53 44.22 40.63
C PHE A 501 -36.90 43.64 40.33
N ASN A 502 -37.82 44.38 39.70
CA ASN A 502 -39.12 43.85 39.25
C ASN A 502 -38.93 42.73 38.21
N GLU A 503 -38.05 42.90 37.24
CA GLU A 503 -37.73 41.86 36.25
C GLU A 503 -37.20 40.59 36.92
N TYR A 504 -36.29 40.72 37.90
CA TYR A 504 -35.75 39.62 38.70
C TYR A 504 -36.84 38.87 39.44
N LEU A 505 -37.72 39.57 40.18
CA LEU A 505 -38.79 38.98 40.97
C LEU A 505 -39.80 38.18 40.11
N ASN A 506 -39.98 38.60 38.86
CA ASN A 506 -40.87 37.91 37.90
C ASN A 506 -40.18 36.70 37.26
N LEU A 507 -38.84 36.71 37.14
CA LEU A 507 -38.11 35.72 36.36
C LEU A 507 -37.47 34.65 37.24
N THR A 508 -37.07 34.96 38.49
CA THR A 508 -36.34 34.03 39.35
C THR A 508 -37.13 32.76 39.63
N PRO A 509 -36.53 31.57 39.40
CA PRO A 509 -37.21 30.29 39.71
C PRO A 509 -37.22 30.00 41.22
N ASP A 510 -36.27 30.52 42.00
CA ASP A 510 -36.18 30.34 43.45
C ASP A 510 -36.54 31.60 44.22
N ARG A 511 -37.66 31.53 44.92
CA ARG A 511 -38.19 32.64 45.73
C ARG A 511 -37.75 32.60 47.21
N ASN A 512 -37.02 31.60 47.61
CA ASN A 512 -36.55 31.42 48.99
C ASN A 512 -35.12 31.94 49.19
N THR A 513 -34.58 32.69 48.28
CA THR A 513 -33.26 33.24 48.34
C THR A 513 -33.23 34.57 49.12
N GLU A 514 -32.11 34.87 49.76
CA GLU A 514 -31.86 36.17 50.37
C GLU A 514 -32.02 37.32 49.35
N THR A 515 -31.51 37.13 48.14
CA THR A 515 -31.62 38.11 47.05
C THR A 515 -33.06 38.39 46.67
N TYR A 516 -33.98 37.42 46.81
CA TYR A 516 -35.40 37.65 46.54
C TYR A 516 -35.99 38.61 47.58
N ALA A 517 -35.69 38.43 48.85
CA ALA A 517 -36.12 39.32 49.95
C ALA A 517 -35.47 40.72 49.79
N LEU A 518 -34.17 40.78 49.48
CA LEU A 518 -33.45 42.02 49.26
C LEU A 518 -33.97 42.82 48.07
N ALA A 519 -34.47 42.17 47.01
CA ALA A 519 -35.05 42.85 45.86
C ALA A 519 -36.31 43.63 46.27
N TYR A 520 -37.21 43.01 47.11
CA TYR A 520 -38.33 43.73 47.67
C TYR A 520 -37.92 44.88 48.59
N TYR A 521 -36.93 44.65 49.44
CA TYR A 521 -36.41 45.70 50.33
C TYR A 521 -35.87 46.89 49.50
N ASN A 522 -35.09 46.64 48.46
CA ASN A 522 -34.55 47.71 47.59
C ASN A 522 -35.68 48.45 46.84
N LEU A 523 -36.70 47.75 46.36
CA LEU A 523 -37.84 48.39 45.73
C LEU A 523 -38.60 49.28 46.71
N ALA A 524 -38.84 48.84 47.93
CA ALA A 524 -39.49 49.60 48.98
C ALA A 524 -38.67 50.85 49.32
N TYR A 525 -37.34 50.71 49.43
CA TYR A 525 -36.45 51.84 49.67
C TYR A 525 -36.44 52.88 48.53
N ILE A 526 -36.43 52.43 47.28
CA ILE A 526 -36.54 53.30 46.10
C ILE A 526 -37.85 54.05 46.10
N ALA A 527 -39.00 53.38 46.34
CA ALA A 527 -40.32 54.00 46.41
C ALA A 527 -40.37 55.02 47.56
N PHE A 528 -39.82 54.69 48.73
CA PHE A 528 -39.70 55.64 49.85
C PHE A 528 -38.91 56.90 49.49
N HIS A 529 -37.77 56.73 48.82
CA HIS A 529 -36.90 57.84 48.37
C HIS A 529 -37.60 58.72 47.32
N GLU A 530 -38.44 58.12 46.45
CA GLU A 530 -39.27 58.82 45.46
C GLU A 530 -40.59 59.41 46.08
N LYS A 531 -40.73 59.25 47.39
CA LYS A 531 -41.93 59.69 48.18
C LYS A 531 -43.21 58.98 47.85
N ASP A 532 -43.15 57.81 47.20
CA ASP A 532 -44.36 56.95 47.05
C ASP A 532 -44.41 55.98 48.24
N TYR A 533 -44.96 56.53 49.34
CA TYR A 533 -45.06 55.79 50.62
C TYR A 533 -46.04 54.64 50.58
N THR A 534 -47.02 54.67 49.65
CA THR A 534 -48.02 53.59 49.49
C THR A 534 -47.30 52.40 48.85
N LEU A 535 -46.53 52.60 47.83
CA LEU A 535 -45.79 51.52 47.19
C LEU A 535 -44.66 51.00 48.11
N ALA A 536 -44.02 51.85 48.90
CA ALA A 536 -42.98 51.45 49.85
C ALA A 536 -43.57 50.57 50.99
N GLN A 537 -44.84 50.67 51.35
CA GLN A 537 -45.48 49.91 52.42
C GLN A 537 -45.97 48.51 51.94
N ASN A 538 -46.29 48.34 50.67
CA ASN A 538 -46.78 47.12 50.06
C ASN A 538 -45.58 46.16 49.75
#